data_ab5f62506f4c6cbb1ff9a68223acbad0
#
_entry.id   ab5f62506f4c6cbb1ff9a68223acbad0
#
_cell.length_a   1.000
_cell.length_b   1.000
_cell.length_c   1.000
_cell.angle_alpha   90.00
_cell.angle_beta   90.00
_cell.angle_gamma   90.00
#
_symmetry.space_group_name_H-M   'P 1'
#
loop_
_entity.id
_entity.type
_entity.pdbx_description
1 polymer ?
#
loop_
_entity_poly.entity_id
_entity_poly.type
_entity_poly.pdbx_seq_one_letter_code
_entity_poly.pdbx_strand_id
1 'polypeptide(L)'
;DGMLGGRSRILVLGLTFKENVPDLRNSGAASLVAGLVAAGHDVSVHDPLADPAEAQATYGLDLLSELAGEYGCVVGAVAHRAYAGMDEKTLGALLPEGGLVADVKGMWRRLALPDTLRLWQL
;
A
#
# COMPACT_ATOMS: atom_id res chain seq x y z
N ASP A 1 2.56 9.41 -11.24
CA ASP A 1 1.68 8.31 -11.41
C ASP A 1 0.57 8.59 -12.45
N GLY A 2 0.97 8.57 -13.68
CA GLY A 2 0.08 8.84 -14.80
C GLY A 2 -1.15 7.94 -14.88
N MET A 3 -1.19 6.83 -14.14
CA MET A 3 -2.31 5.89 -14.17
C MET A 3 -3.51 6.35 -13.33
N LEU A 4 -3.32 7.29 -12.43
CA LEU A 4 -4.40 7.74 -11.54
C LEU A 4 -5.13 8.97 -12.02
N GLY A 5 -4.54 9.76 -12.93
CA GLY A 5 -5.24 10.85 -13.62
C GLY A 5 -5.70 11.99 -12.72
N GLY A 6 -5.09 12.20 -11.54
CA GLY A 6 -5.46 13.26 -10.61
C GLY A 6 -5.38 12.79 -9.17
N ARG A 7 -6.07 13.50 -8.27
CA ARG A 7 -6.08 13.15 -6.86
C ARG A 7 -6.86 11.85 -6.61
N SER A 8 -6.24 10.91 -5.89
CA SER A 8 -6.87 9.65 -5.53
C SER A 8 -6.64 9.33 -4.07
N ARG A 9 -7.49 8.48 -3.50
CA ARG A 9 -7.23 7.86 -2.21
C ARG A 9 -6.35 6.65 -2.45
N ILE A 10 -5.19 6.63 -1.81
CA ILE A 10 -4.19 5.57 -2.00
C ILE A 10 -3.90 4.91 -0.66
N LEU A 11 -3.94 3.59 -0.62
CA LEU A 11 -3.52 2.81 0.54
C LEU A 11 -2.16 2.18 0.23
N VAL A 12 -1.17 2.47 1.06
CA VAL A 12 0.15 1.86 0.96
C VAL A 12 0.27 0.77 2.01
N LEU A 13 0.51 -0.45 1.59
CA LEU A 13 0.69 -1.61 2.46
C LEU A 13 2.18 -1.87 2.67
N GLY A 14 2.65 -1.60 3.87
CA GLY A 14 4.04 -1.78 4.25
C GLY A 14 4.81 -0.48 4.33
N LEU A 15 5.51 -0.29 5.44
CA LEU A 15 6.36 0.89 5.67
C LEU A 15 7.77 0.48 6.10
N THR A 16 7.94 -0.72 6.66
CA THR A 16 9.25 -1.15 7.16
C THR A 16 10.26 -1.31 6.05
N PHE A 17 11.54 -1.39 6.43
CA PHE A 17 12.67 -1.47 5.49
C PHE A 17 12.54 -2.66 4.52
N LYS A 18 12.13 -3.82 5.01
CA LYS A 18 11.90 -5.00 4.19
C LYS A 18 10.87 -5.92 4.85
N GLU A 19 10.51 -7.00 4.14
CA GLU A 19 9.48 -7.92 4.58
C GLU A 19 9.79 -8.59 5.92
N ASN A 20 8.76 -8.70 6.74
CA ASN A 20 8.75 -9.46 8.00
C ASN A 20 9.72 -8.95 9.07
N VAL A 21 10.13 -7.70 8.99
CA VAL A 21 10.95 -7.05 10.03
C VAL A 21 10.32 -5.72 10.44
N PRO A 22 10.52 -5.28 11.70
CA PRO A 22 9.93 -4.02 12.18
C PRO A 22 10.77 -2.77 11.91
N ASP A 23 11.92 -2.89 11.26
CA ASP A 23 12.87 -1.80 11.08
C ASP A 23 12.31 -0.72 10.14
N LEU A 24 12.20 0.52 10.63
CA LEU A 24 11.72 1.67 9.87
C LEU A 24 12.82 2.54 9.28
N ARG A 25 14.08 2.23 9.55
CA ARG A 25 15.19 3.02 9.03
C ARG A 25 15.34 2.79 7.53
N ASN A 26 15.65 3.86 6.80
CA ASN A 26 15.90 3.80 5.35
C ASN A 26 14.72 3.19 4.57
N SER A 27 13.50 3.50 4.95
CA SER A 27 12.32 2.96 4.32
C SER A 27 12.14 3.50 2.91
N GLY A 28 12.21 2.63 1.91
CA GLY A 28 11.86 2.98 0.53
C GLY A 28 10.37 3.28 0.38
N ALA A 29 9.54 2.61 1.17
CA ALA A 29 8.11 2.87 1.18
C ALA A 29 7.80 4.27 1.70
N ALA A 30 8.54 4.77 2.69
CA ALA A 30 8.35 6.15 3.17
C ALA A 30 8.63 7.17 2.07
N SER A 31 9.65 6.94 1.25
CA SER A 31 9.94 7.80 0.09
C SER A 31 8.82 7.75 -0.94
N LEU A 32 8.25 6.57 -1.18
CA LEU A 32 7.10 6.41 -2.06
C LEU A 32 5.91 7.19 -1.54
N VAL A 33 5.60 7.08 -0.26
CA VAL A 33 4.50 7.82 0.37
C VAL A 33 4.70 9.33 0.20
N ALA A 34 5.91 9.82 0.48
CA ALA A 34 6.22 11.25 0.35
C ALA A 34 5.99 11.73 -1.09
N GLY A 35 6.38 10.94 -2.08
CA GLY A 35 6.16 11.27 -3.49
C GLY A 35 4.68 11.32 -3.86
N LEU A 36 3.89 10.39 -3.36
CA LEU A 36 2.46 10.37 -3.61
C LEU A 36 1.74 11.56 -2.96
N VAL A 37 2.13 11.90 -1.73
CA VAL A 37 1.58 13.07 -1.04
C VAL A 37 1.94 14.35 -1.80
N ALA A 38 3.18 14.47 -2.24
CA ALA A 38 3.63 15.63 -3.01
C ALA A 38 2.88 15.75 -4.35
N ALA A 39 2.45 14.64 -4.92
CA ALA A 39 1.64 14.63 -6.14
C ALA A 39 0.17 14.98 -5.90
N GLY A 40 -0.23 15.20 -4.66
CA GLY A 40 -1.58 15.64 -4.32
C GLY A 40 -2.55 14.55 -3.93
N HIS A 41 -2.09 13.31 -3.75
CA HIS A 41 -2.96 12.20 -3.37
C HIS A 41 -3.22 12.17 -1.86
N ASP A 42 -4.36 11.57 -1.49
CA ASP A 42 -4.72 11.31 -0.11
C ASP A 42 -4.20 9.91 0.24
N VAL A 43 -3.10 9.84 0.98
CA VAL A 43 -2.38 8.59 1.23
C VAL A 43 -2.61 8.09 2.65
N SER A 44 -3.06 6.85 2.77
CA SER A 44 -3.13 6.11 4.03
C SER A 44 -2.05 5.02 4.03
N VAL A 45 -1.49 4.73 5.20
CA VAL A 45 -0.42 3.74 5.34
C VAL A 45 -0.81 2.74 6.42
N HIS A 46 -0.59 1.47 6.13
CA HIS A 46 -0.80 0.37 7.06
C HIS A 46 0.44 -0.50 7.12
N ASP A 47 0.89 -0.85 8.33
CA ASP A 47 1.96 -1.83 8.51
C ASP A 47 1.86 -2.44 9.91
N PRO A 48 1.49 -3.73 10.01
CA PRO A 48 1.27 -4.36 11.31
C PRO A 48 2.56 -4.61 12.09
N LEU A 49 3.73 -4.51 11.46
CA LEU A 49 5.02 -4.72 12.11
C LEU A 49 5.68 -3.42 12.54
N ALA A 50 5.21 -2.27 12.05
CA ALA A 50 5.79 -0.98 12.37
C ALA A 50 5.22 -0.45 13.69
N ASP A 51 6.09 0.14 14.51
CA ASP A 51 5.65 0.84 15.71
C ASP A 51 5.00 2.17 15.30
N PRO A 52 3.72 2.39 15.63
CA PRO A 52 3.04 3.63 15.25
C PRO A 52 3.71 4.90 15.79
N ALA A 53 4.22 4.85 17.01
CA ALA A 53 4.91 6.00 17.59
C ALA A 53 6.21 6.33 16.84
N GLU A 54 6.96 5.30 16.44
CA GLU A 54 8.18 5.48 15.67
C GLU A 54 7.89 6.01 14.26
N ALA A 55 6.83 5.52 13.63
CA ALA A 55 6.40 5.99 12.31
C ALA A 55 6.05 7.48 12.35
N GLN A 56 5.35 7.90 13.39
CA GLN A 56 5.01 9.32 13.58
C GLN A 56 6.26 10.16 13.83
N ALA A 57 7.14 9.70 14.71
CA ALA A 57 8.34 10.47 15.07
C ALA A 57 9.33 10.57 13.90
N THR A 58 9.50 9.50 13.12
CA THR A 58 10.49 9.43 12.05
C THR A 58 9.99 10.02 10.73
N TYR A 59 8.75 9.75 10.38
CA TYR A 59 8.20 10.11 9.05
C TYR A 59 6.95 10.98 9.11
N GLY A 60 6.42 11.28 10.28
CA GLY A 60 5.19 12.05 10.41
C GLY A 60 3.95 11.32 9.91
N LEU A 61 3.97 9.99 9.91
CA LEU A 61 2.88 9.17 9.38
C LEU A 61 2.06 8.55 10.50
N ASP A 62 0.74 8.66 10.37
CA ASP A 62 -0.22 7.99 11.26
C ASP A 62 -0.65 6.69 10.60
N LEU A 63 -0.28 5.54 11.18
CA LEU A 63 -0.59 4.25 10.61
C LEU A 63 -2.04 3.86 10.90
N LEU A 64 -2.70 3.28 9.90
CA LEU A 64 -4.00 2.66 10.10
C LEU A 64 -3.86 1.43 10.99
N SER A 65 -4.80 1.25 11.93
CA SER A 65 -4.80 0.07 12.78
C SER A 65 -5.48 -1.13 12.11
N GLU A 66 -6.30 -0.88 11.10
CA GLU A 66 -7.07 -1.91 10.40
C GLU A 66 -7.11 -1.62 8.91
N LEU A 67 -7.29 -2.68 8.13
CA LEU A 67 -7.54 -2.57 6.69
C LEU A 67 -9.04 -2.45 6.47
N ALA A 68 -9.50 -1.24 6.16
CA ALA A 68 -10.91 -0.98 5.93
C ALA A 68 -11.06 0.22 4.99
N GLY A 69 -12.21 0.31 4.34
CA GLY A 69 -12.52 1.39 3.42
C GLY A 69 -12.24 1.02 1.97
N GLU A 70 -12.43 1.99 1.09
CA GLU A 70 -12.18 1.82 -0.33
C GLU A 70 -11.16 2.85 -0.80
N TYR A 71 -10.26 2.40 -1.68
CA TYR A 71 -9.16 3.22 -2.19
C TYR A 71 -9.11 3.11 -3.71
N GLY A 72 -8.78 4.20 -4.36
CA GLY A 72 -8.58 4.19 -5.81
C GLY A 72 -7.35 3.39 -6.23
N CYS A 73 -6.37 3.27 -5.32
CA CYS A 73 -5.17 2.49 -5.54
C CYS A 73 -4.72 1.84 -4.25
N VAL A 74 -4.31 0.57 -4.32
CA VAL A 74 -3.65 -0.14 -3.24
C VAL A 74 -2.26 -0.50 -3.70
N VAL A 75 -1.24 -0.03 -2.97
CA VAL A 75 0.17 -0.26 -3.27
C VAL A 75 0.74 -1.31 -2.34
N GLY A 76 1.18 -2.42 -2.88
CA GLY A 76 1.93 -3.43 -2.12
C GLY A 76 3.40 -3.08 -2.11
N ALA A 77 3.83 -2.30 -1.10
CA ALA A 77 5.17 -1.74 -1.04
C ALA A 77 6.18 -2.63 -0.33
N VAL A 78 5.73 -3.43 0.65
CA VAL A 78 6.58 -4.37 1.38
C VAL A 78 5.85 -5.71 1.45
N ALA A 79 6.54 -6.80 1.13
CA ALA A 79 5.92 -8.12 1.01
C ALA A 79 5.85 -8.84 2.36
N HIS A 80 5.28 -8.19 3.39
CA HIS A 80 5.02 -8.88 4.66
C HIS A 80 4.15 -10.10 4.43
N ARG A 81 4.35 -11.13 5.25
CA ARG A 81 3.57 -12.37 5.16
C ARG A 81 2.08 -12.12 5.19
N ALA A 82 1.63 -11.17 6.02
CA ALA A 82 0.22 -10.82 6.13
C ALA A 82 -0.36 -10.30 4.81
N TYR A 83 0.44 -9.58 4.02
CA TYR A 83 0.00 -9.05 2.73
C TYR A 83 0.14 -10.08 1.61
N ALA A 84 1.26 -10.78 1.57
CA ALA A 84 1.51 -11.78 0.53
C ALA A 84 0.49 -12.93 0.60
N GLY A 85 -0.06 -13.20 1.78
CA GLY A 85 -1.08 -14.22 1.98
C GLY A 85 -2.52 -13.79 1.69
N MET A 86 -2.76 -12.54 1.31
CA MET A 86 -4.11 -12.07 1.01
C MET A 86 -4.67 -12.76 -0.22
N ASP A 87 -5.98 -13.07 -0.18
CA ASP A 87 -6.67 -13.62 -1.32
C ASP A 87 -7.33 -12.52 -2.16
N GLU A 88 -7.94 -12.93 -3.31
CA GLU A 88 -8.58 -11.99 -4.23
C GLU A 88 -9.72 -11.23 -3.56
N LYS A 89 -10.47 -11.90 -2.69
CA LYS A 89 -11.62 -11.30 -2.02
C LYS A 89 -11.18 -10.21 -1.04
N THR A 90 -10.17 -10.51 -0.23
CA THR A 90 -9.66 -9.56 0.78
C THR A 90 -9.07 -8.33 0.10
N LEU A 91 -8.24 -8.54 -0.92
CA LEU A 91 -7.63 -7.43 -1.64
C LEU A 91 -8.67 -6.63 -2.41
N GLY A 92 -9.58 -7.31 -3.09
CA GLY A 92 -10.63 -6.66 -3.88
C GLY A 92 -11.61 -5.85 -3.05
N ALA A 93 -11.80 -6.22 -1.79
CA ALA A 93 -12.70 -5.47 -0.89
C ALA A 93 -12.21 -4.05 -0.60
N LEU A 94 -10.92 -3.78 -0.83
CA LEU A 94 -10.33 -2.46 -0.61
C LEU A 94 -10.44 -1.53 -1.82
N LEU A 95 -10.95 -2.02 -2.94
CA LEU A 95 -10.93 -1.30 -4.21
C LEU A 95 -12.33 -1.29 -4.85
N PRO A 96 -12.78 -0.13 -5.34
CA PRO A 96 -13.97 -0.09 -6.17
C PRO A 96 -13.66 -0.58 -7.58
N GLU A 97 -14.70 -0.76 -8.40
CA GLU A 97 -14.53 -1.03 -9.81
C GLU A 97 -13.66 0.04 -10.45
N GLY A 98 -12.69 -0.37 -11.24
CA GLY A 98 -11.71 0.52 -11.86
C GLY A 98 -10.52 0.85 -10.96
N GLY A 99 -10.47 0.32 -9.75
CA GLY A 99 -9.35 0.53 -8.84
C GLY A 99 -8.04 -0.07 -9.37
N LEU A 100 -6.92 0.47 -8.91
CA LEU A 100 -5.57 0.05 -9.33
C LEU A 100 -4.87 -0.70 -8.21
N VAL A 101 -4.38 -1.90 -8.52
CA VAL A 101 -3.46 -2.64 -7.65
C VAL A 101 -2.05 -2.42 -8.17
N ALA A 102 -1.21 -1.76 -7.37
CA ALA A 102 0.20 -1.54 -7.71
C ALA A 102 1.06 -2.49 -6.89
N ASP A 103 1.37 -3.64 -7.46
CA ASP A 103 2.11 -4.72 -6.79
C ASP A 103 3.61 -4.55 -7.05
N VAL A 104 4.26 -3.71 -6.25
CA VAL A 104 5.66 -3.35 -6.42
C VAL A 104 6.58 -4.57 -6.24
N LYS A 105 6.20 -5.48 -5.35
CA LYS A 105 7.02 -6.65 -5.00
C LYS A 105 6.65 -7.91 -5.79
N GLY A 106 5.58 -7.87 -6.56
CA GLY A 106 5.12 -9.05 -7.29
C GLY A 106 4.56 -10.13 -6.39
N MET A 107 4.09 -9.76 -5.19
CA MET A 107 3.63 -10.74 -4.20
C MET A 107 2.25 -11.31 -4.50
N TRP A 108 1.50 -10.67 -5.39
CA TRP A 108 0.13 -11.08 -5.71
C TRP A 108 0.00 -11.65 -7.12
N ARG A 109 1.10 -12.06 -7.74
CA ARG A 109 1.07 -12.60 -9.12
C ARG A 109 0.21 -13.84 -9.25
N ARG A 110 0.08 -14.62 -8.17
CA ARG A 110 -0.75 -15.84 -8.18
C ARG A 110 -2.25 -15.55 -8.14
N LEU A 111 -2.65 -14.31 -7.82
CA LEU A 111 -4.06 -13.99 -7.66
C LEU A 111 -4.73 -13.75 -9.02
N ALA A 112 -5.95 -14.26 -9.15
CA ALA A 112 -6.81 -14.00 -10.30
C ALA A 112 -7.75 -12.85 -9.96
N LEU A 113 -7.27 -11.62 -10.13
CA LEU A 113 -8.06 -10.42 -9.82
C LEU A 113 -9.14 -10.21 -10.88
N PRO A 114 -10.31 -9.64 -10.48
CA PRO A 114 -11.37 -9.34 -11.46
C PRO A 114 -10.89 -8.37 -12.54
N ASP A 115 -11.46 -8.50 -13.75
CA ASP A 115 -11.16 -7.59 -14.86
C ASP A 115 -11.58 -6.15 -14.59
N THR A 116 -12.41 -5.93 -13.57
CA THR A 116 -12.82 -4.59 -13.15
C THR A 116 -11.70 -3.84 -12.47
N LEU A 117 -10.62 -4.51 -12.07
CA LEU A 117 -9.45 -3.88 -11.45
C LEU A 117 -8.30 -3.77 -12.44
N ARG A 118 -7.56 -2.67 -12.33
CA ARG A 118 -6.31 -2.49 -13.07
C ARG A 118 -5.16 -3.05 -12.25
N LEU A 119 -4.15 -3.58 -12.92
CA LEU A 119 -2.99 -4.18 -12.25
C LEU A 119 -1.71 -3.60 -12.84
N TRP A 120 -0.83 -3.14 -11.98
CA TRP A 120 0.55 -2.78 -12.31
C TRP A 120 1.48 -3.63 -11.46
N GLN A 121 2.47 -4.26 -12.09
CA GLN A 121 3.47 -5.09 -11.39
C GLN A 121 4.86 -4.77 -11.93
N LEU A 122 5.80 -4.86 -11.04
CA LEU A 122 7.19 -4.67 -11.41
C LEU A 122 7.80 -5.98 -11.93
#